data_4956f7d39ef12cea397e1bc6243f92eb
#
_entry.id   4956f7d39ef12cea397e1bc6243f92eb
#
_cell.length_a   1.000
_cell.length_b   1.000
_cell.length_c   1.000
_cell.angle_alpha   90.00
_cell.angle_beta   90.00
_cell.angle_gamma   90.00
#
_symmetry.space_group_name_H-M   'P 1'
#
loop_
_entity.id
_entity.type
_entity.pdbx_description
1 polymer ?
#
loop_
_entity_poly.entity_id
_entity_poly.type
_entity_poly.pdbx_seq_one_letter_code
_entity_poly.pdbx_strand_id
1 'polypeptide(L)'
;DVCPACREIFYVNPKVIVGCIPTIGDKVLLCKRAIEPRYGKWTLPAGFMENRETTEEGAARETWEEAEARTVNMALYRIFDVPHISQVYVFYRCDVLDDKFGAGSESLESKLYAEDEIPWDELAFPVVVEMLREFFEDRKTQEFPVRNSTIRYQKRRAG
;
A
#
# COMPACT_ATOMS: atom_id res chain seq x y z
N ASP A 1 11.38 26.20 4.93
CA ASP A 1 10.62 27.45 4.83
C ASP A 1 10.50 28.11 6.21
N VAL A 2 10.58 29.42 6.26
CA VAL A 2 10.46 30.23 7.46
C VAL A 2 9.19 31.06 7.37
N CYS A 3 8.35 31.02 8.41
CA CYS A 3 7.17 31.86 8.49
C CYS A 3 7.60 33.33 8.64
N PRO A 4 7.22 34.23 7.72
CA PRO A 4 7.60 35.64 7.82
C PRO A 4 6.94 36.39 8.98
N ALA A 5 5.81 35.87 9.52
CA ALA A 5 5.07 36.49 10.61
C ALA A 5 5.60 36.12 11.99
N CYS A 6 5.92 34.85 12.23
CA CYS A 6 6.38 34.35 13.54
C CYS A 6 7.84 33.89 13.57
N ARG A 7 8.51 33.84 12.42
CA ARG A 7 9.87 33.36 12.20
C ARG A 7 10.09 31.88 12.59
N GLU A 8 9.03 31.11 12.74
CA GLU A 8 9.16 29.68 12.94
C GLU A 8 9.63 29.00 11.67
N ILE A 9 10.48 27.98 11.82
CA ILE A 9 10.96 27.16 10.72
C ILE A 9 10.01 25.99 10.57
N PHE A 10 9.37 25.90 9.39
CA PHE A 10 8.54 24.76 9.04
C PHE A 10 9.32 23.80 8.16
N TYR A 11 9.40 22.53 8.58
CA TYR A 11 10.06 21.49 7.84
C TYR A 11 9.00 20.71 7.02
N VAL A 12 9.23 20.62 5.72
CA VAL A 12 8.43 19.74 4.85
C VAL A 12 9.26 18.50 4.59
N ASN A 13 8.81 17.38 5.11
CA ASN A 13 9.46 16.08 4.97
C ASN A 13 8.69 15.17 4.03
N PRO A 14 9.38 14.28 3.32
CA PRO A 14 8.70 13.20 2.61
C PRO A 14 7.84 12.38 3.56
N LYS A 15 6.69 11.93 3.08
CA LYS A 15 5.79 11.08 3.86
C LYS A 15 6.05 9.62 3.57
N VAL A 16 5.98 8.81 4.62
CA VAL A 16 6.10 7.36 4.51
C VAL A 16 4.70 6.75 4.52
N ILE A 17 4.39 5.97 3.50
CA ILE A 17 3.17 5.17 3.41
C ILE A 17 3.56 3.72 3.70
N VAL A 18 2.84 3.09 4.60
CA VAL A 18 3.08 1.71 5.02
C VAL A 18 1.86 0.86 4.73
N GLY A 19 2.07 -0.37 4.32
CA GLY A 19 0.98 -1.26 3.97
C GLY A 19 1.42 -2.71 3.83
N CYS A 20 0.44 -3.54 3.51
CA CYS A 20 0.63 -4.98 3.37
C CYS A 20 0.10 -5.50 2.03
N ILE A 21 0.65 -6.65 1.65
CA ILE A 21 0.05 -7.57 0.69
C ILE A 21 -0.48 -8.76 1.53
N PRO A 22 -1.73 -8.68 2.01
CA PRO A 22 -2.26 -9.74 2.86
C PRO A 22 -2.78 -10.88 2.00
N THR A 23 -2.45 -12.11 2.39
CA THR A 23 -2.87 -13.30 1.64
C THR A 23 -3.64 -14.28 2.51
N ILE A 24 -4.60 -14.96 1.87
CA ILE A 24 -5.29 -16.14 2.40
C ILE A 24 -5.19 -17.21 1.30
N GLY A 25 -4.40 -18.26 1.56
CA GLY A 25 -4.08 -19.24 0.52
C GLY A 25 -3.34 -18.59 -0.65
N ASP A 26 -3.85 -18.76 -1.86
CA ASP A 26 -3.30 -18.17 -3.09
C ASP A 26 -3.93 -16.84 -3.49
N LYS A 27 -4.82 -16.29 -2.65
CA LYS A 27 -5.56 -15.06 -2.93
C LYS A 27 -5.02 -13.88 -2.15
N VAL A 28 -5.10 -12.70 -2.76
CA VAL A 28 -4.70 -11.42 -2.16
C VAL A 28 -5.94 -10.65 -1.74
N LEU A 29 -5.89 -10.07 -0.53
CA LEU A 29 -6.95 -9.23 0.01
C LEU A 29 -6.78 -7.80 -0.48
N LEU A 30 -7.78 -7.29 -1.20
CA LEU A 30 -7.85 -5.90 -1.64
C LEU A 30 -9.01 -5.18 -0.97
N CYS A 31 -8.89 -3.87 -0.84
CA CYS A 31 -9.90 -2.98 -0.29
C CYS A 31 -10.41 -2.01 -1.36
N LYS A 32 -11.71 -1.78 -1.40
CA LYS A 32 -12.33 -0.79 -2.27
C LYS A 32 -12.44 0.54 -1.53
N ARG A 33 -11.84 1.59 -2.06
CA ARG A 33 -11.73 2.88 -1.38
C ARG A 33 -13.08 3.57 -1.21
N ALA A 34 -13.35 4.04 0.02
CA ALA A 34 -14.54 4.85 0.35
C ALA A 34 -14.21 6.34 0.49
N ILE A 35 -12.98 6.76 0.16
CA ILE A 35 -12.49 8.15 0.27
C ILE A 35 -11.78 8.59 -1.01
N GLU A 36 -11.73 9.92 -1.22
CA GLU A 36 -10.90 10.51 -2.27
C GLU A 36 -9.43 10.59 -1.82
N PRO A 37 -8.45 10.55 -2.72
CA PRO A 37 -8.60 10.35 -4.16
C PRO A 37 -8.92 8.89 -4.51
N ARG A 38 -9.39 8.68 -5.73
CA ARG A 38 -9.67 7.34 -6.28
C ARG A 38 -10.80 6.57 -5.56
N TYR A 39 -11.85 7.27 -5.17
CA TYR A 39 -13.06 6.66 -4.61
C TYR A 39 -13.58 5.53 -5.50
N GLY A 40 -13.92 4.41 -4.89
CA GLY A 40 -14.47 3.23 -5.59
C GLY A 40 -13.43 2.37 -6.31
N LYS A 41 -12.14 2.73 -6.25
CA LYS A 41 -11.06 1.93 -6.83
C LYS A 41 -10.49 0.97 -5.79
N TRP A 42 -9.88 -0.12 -6.27
CA TRP A 42 -9.28 -1.14 -5.43
C TRP A 42 -7.83 -0.84 -5.11
N THR A 43 -7.39 -1.19 -3.92
CA THR A 43 -6.02 -0.99 -3.46
C THR A 43 -5.62 -2.05 -2.45
N LEU A 44 -4.32 -2.16 -2.22
CA LEU A 44 -3.78 -2.84 -1.04
C LEU A 44 -4.01 -1.96 0.19
N PRO A 45 -4.25 -2.55 1.39
CA PRO A 45 -4.38 -1.76 2.61
C PRO A 45 -3.08 -1.05 2.92
N ALA A 46 -3.15 0.28 3.02
CA ALA A 46 -2.00 1.14 3.28
C ALA A 46 -2.44 2.55 3.69
N GLY A 47 -1.57 3.25 4.38
CA GLY A 47 -1.77 4.64 4.76
C GLY A 47 -0.51 5.27 5.34
N PHE A 48 -0.62 6.51 5.77
CA PHE A 48 0.51 7.25 6.33
C PHE A 48 0.97 6.64 7.65
N MET A 49 2.29 6.43 7.74
CA MET A 49 2.94 6.03 8.98
C MET A 49 2.73 7.11 10.03
N GLU A 50 2.39 6.71 11.24
CA GLU A 50 2.21 7.59 12.38
C GLU A 50 3.50 7.74 13.19
N ASN A 51 3.58 8.80 14.00
CA ASN A 51 4.69 8.99 14.89
C ASN A 51 4.81 7.83 15.89
N ARG A 52 6.06 7.45 16.23
CA ARG A 52 6.39 6.44 17.24
C ARG A 52 5.98 5.00 16.89
N GLU A 53 5.59 4.73 15.68
CA GLU A 53 5.41 3.36 15.21
C GLU A 53 6.53 2.95 14.27
N THR A 54 6.82 1.67 14.21
CA THR A 54 7.69 1.09 13.17
C THR A 54 6.91 0.97 11.87
N THR A 55 7.61 0.80 10.75
CA THR A 55 6.96 0.54 9.46
C THR A 55 6.09 -0.71 9.52
N GLU A 56 6.55 -1.76 10.19
CA GLU A 56 5.80 -3.01 10.37
C GLU A 56 4.52 -2.80 11.19
N GLU A 57 4.62 -2.09 12.32
CA GLU A 57 3.47 -1.74 13.15
C GLU A 57 2.44 -0.89 12.40
N GLY A 58 2.91 0.10 11.64
CA GLY A 58 2.06 0.94 10.81
C GLY A 58 1.34 0.17 9.71
N ALA A 59 2.06 -0.73 9.04
CA ALA A 59 1.48 -1.60 8.00
C ALA A 59 0.40 -2.53 8.59
N ALA A 60 0.64 -3.09 9.76
CA ALA A 60 -0.33 -3.92 10.47
C ALA A 60 -1.56 -3.11 10.90
N ARG A 61 -1.36 -1.91 11.42
CA ARG A 61 -2.45 -1.01 11.83
C ARG A 61 -3.33 -0.63 10.64
N GLU A 62 -2.74 -0.21 9.53
CA GLU A 62 -3.49 0.14 8.32
C GLU A 62 -4.28 -1.05 7.76
N THR A 63 -3.72 -2.24 7.80
CA THR A 63 -4.42 -3.46 7.36
C THR A 63 -5.62 -3.76 8.25
N TRP A 64 -5.50 -3.53 9.55
CA TRP A 64 -6.62 -3.65 10.47
C TRP A 64 -7.68 -2.57 10.23
N GLU A 65 -7.27 -1.30 10.09
CA GLU A 65 -8.20 -0.19 9.89
C GLU A 65 -8.99 -0.28 8.58
N GLU A 66 -8.35 -0.73 7.49
CA GLU A 66 -8.99 -0.77 6.18
C GLU A 66 -9.68 -2.11 5.85
N ALA A 67 -9.13 -3.21 6.32
CA ALA A 67 -9.60 -4.55 5.97
C ALA A 67 -10.06 -5.39 7.17
N GLU A 68 -10.00 -4.86 8.38
CA GLU A 68 -10.32 -5.58 9.62
C GLU A 68 -9.61 -6.94 9.70
N ALA A 69 -8.40 -7.00 9.15
CA ALA A 69 -7.58 -8.19 9.10
C ALA A 69 -6.38 -8.04 10.02
N ARG A 70 -6.14 -9.04 10.87
CA ARG A 70 -4.94 -9.12 11.69
C ARG A 70 -3.85 -9.82 10.91
N THR A 71 -2.66 -9.23 10.93
CA THR A 71 -1.51 -9.73 10.17
C THR A 71 -0.65 -10.68 10.99
N VAL A 72 -0.18 -11.73 10.35
CA VAL A 72 0.83 -12.65 10.89
C VAL A 72 1.89 -12.95 9.83
N ASN A 73 3.06 -13.40 10.26
CA ASN A 73 4.17 -13.74 9.37
C ASN A 73 4.57 -12.58 8.44
N MET A 74 4.68 -11.38 9.00
CA MET A 74 5.05 -10.19 8.24
C MET A 74 6.51 -10.25 7.80
N ALA A 75 6.76 -9.97 6.53
CA ALA A 75 8.09 -9.88 5.95
C ALA A 75 8.19 -8.66 5.04
N LEU A 76 9.22 -7.84 5.25
CA LEU A 76 9.48 -6.69 4.38
C LEU A 76 9.64 -7.17 2.93
N TYR A 77 8.95 -6.49 2.01
CA TYR A 77 8.94 -6.91 0.62
C TYR A 77 9.39 -5.83 -0.35
N ARG A 78 8.71 -4.67 -0.35
CA ARG A 78 8.98 -3.64 -1.35
C ARG A 78 9.12 -2.26 -0.74
N ILE A 79 10.03 -1.48 -1.30
CA ILE A 79 10.16 -0.04 -1.07
C ILE A 79 10.02 0.65 -2.42
N PHE A 80 9.08 1.60 -2.53
CA PHE A 80 8.89 2.44 -3.71
C PHE A 80 9.14 3.90 -3.37
N ASP A 81 10.06 4.53 -4.07
CA ASP A 81 10.27 5.96 -4.00
C ASP A 81 9.40 6.65 -5.05
N VAL A 82 8.63 7.66 -4.64
CA VAL A 82 7.76 8.43 -5.54
C VAL A 82 8.12 9.92 -5.40
N PRO A 83 9.23 10.35 -6.02
CA PRO A 83 9.82 11.67 -5.75
C PRO A 83 8.91 12.84 -6.10
N HIS A 84 8.12 12.75 -7.18
CA HIS A 84 7.29 13.87 -7.64
C HIS A 84 6.17 14.27 -6.65
N ILE A 85 5.83 13.39 -5.70
CA ILE A 85 4.88 13.67 -4.61
C ILE A 85 5.52 13.56 -3.24
N SER A 86 6.84 13.42 -3.17
CA SER A 86 7.63 13.30 -1.93
C SER A 86 7.08 12.22 -1.01
N GLN A 87 6.91 11.01 -1.54
CA GLN A 87 6.44 9.85 -0.79
C GLN A 87 7.37 8.66 -0.95
N VAL A 88 7.43 7.85 0.11
CA VAL A 88 8.10 6.54 0.13
C VAL A 88 7.10 5.51 0.61
N TYR A 89 6.93 4.44 -0.16
CA TYR A 89 6.06 3.32 0.19
C TYR A 89 6.89 2.16 0.73
N VAL A 90 6.49 1.63 1.88
CA VAL A 90 7.12 0.46 2.50
C VAL A 90 6.06 -0.60 2.71
N PHE A 91 6.20 -1.74 2.04
CA PHE A 91 5.19 -2.80 2.04
C PHE A 91 5.74 -4.12 2.54
N TYR A 92 4.89 -4.79 3.33
CA TYR A 92 5.15 -6.10 3.92
C TYR A 92 4.25 -7.15 3.28
N ARG A 93 4.79 -8.33 3.03
CA ARG A 93 3.97 -9.52 2.78
C ARG A 93 3.49 -10.05 4.13
N CYS A 94 2.28 -10.54 4.19
CA CYS A 94 1.78 -11.17 5.42
C CYS A 94 0.66 -12.15 5.11
N ASP A 95 0.38 -13.00 6.09
CA ASP A 95 -0.82 -13.83 6.11
C ASP A 95 -1.89 -13.14 6.96
N VAL A 96 -3.14 -13.51 6.75
CA VAL A 96 -4.28 -13.04 7.54
C VAL A 96 -4.60 -14.06 8.62
N LEU A 97 -4.64 -13.61 9.89
CA LEU A 97 -4.91 -14.49 11.03
C LEU A 97 -6.35 -15.01 10.95
N ASP A 98 -6.50 -16.33 11.10
CA ASP A 98 -7.81 -17.03 11.14
C ASP A 98 -8.68 -16.77 9.91
N ASP A 99 -8.10 -16.35 8.79
CA ASP A 99 -8.80 -16.04 7.54
C ASP A 99 -9.94 -15.02 7.73
N LYS A 100 -9.84 -14.15 8.74
CA LYS A 100 -10.87 -13.15 9.09
C LYS A 100 -10.52 -11.78 8.53
N PHE A 101 -11.46 -11.20 7.82
CA PHE A 101 -11.35 -9.84 7.31
C PHE A 101 -12.75 -9.20 7.16
N GLY A 102 -12.76 -7.90 6.93
CA GLY A 102 -13.97 -7.13 6.72
C GLY A 102 -13.65 -5.80 6.05
N ALA A 103 -14.60 -4.89 6.03
CA ALA A 103 -14.40 -3.54 5.52
C ALA A 103 -14.37 -2.55 6.67
N GLY A 104 -13.27 -1.85 6.84
CA GLY A 104 -13.14 -0.73 7.78
C GLY A 104 -13.94 0.49 7.32
N SER A 105 -13.95 1.56 8.14
CA SER A 105 -14.77 2.76 7.90
C SER A 105 -14.40 3.52 6.61
N GLU A 106 -13.17 3.38 6.12
CA GLU A 106 -12.68 4.03 4.90
C GLU A 106 -12.70 3.10 3.68
N SER A 107 -13.31 1.92 3.80
CA SER A 107 -13.46 0.93 2.75
C SER A 107 -14.92 0.63 2.47
N LEU A 108 -15.30 0.59 1.19
CA LEU A 108 -16.64 0.15 0.78
C LEU A 108 -16.79 -1.35 0.90
N GLU A 109 -15.71 -2.07 0.61
CA GLU A 109 -15.67 -3.51 0.52
C GLU A 109 -14.24 -4.00 0.67
N SER A 110 -14.06 -5.21 1.18
CA SER A 110 -12.80 -5.94 1.11
C SER A 110 -13.07 -7.30 0.48
N LYS A 111 -12.18 -7.75 -0.41
CA LYS A 111 -12.40 -8.97 -1.18
C LYS A 111 -11.09 -9.67 -1.49
N LEU A 112 -11.15 -10.99 -1.52
CA LEU A 112 -10.04 -11.83 -1.95
C LEU A 112 -10.06 -12.01 -3.46
N TYR A 113 -8.89 -11.86 -4.09
CA TYR A 113 -8.70 -12.03 -5.51
C TYR A 113 -7.60 -13.04 -5.81
N ALA A 114 -7.90 -14.04 -6.64
CA ALA A 114 -6.86 -14.85 -7.27
C ALA A 114 -6.14 -14.02 -8.34
N GLU A 115 -4.97 -14.48 -8.79
CA GLU A 115 -4.15 -13.76 -9.79
C GLU A 115 -4.94 -13.40 -11.05
N ASP A 116 -5.75 -14.32 -11.56
CA ASP A 116 -6.56 -14.13 -12.78
C ASP A 116 -7.84 -13.29 -12.54
N GLU A 117 -8.15 -12.99 -11.29
CA GLU A 117 -9.33 -12.19 -10.91
C GLU A 117 -8.97 -10.72 -10.60
N ILE A 118 -7.69 -10.35 -10.54
CA ILE A 118 -7.26 -8.99 -10.18
C ILE A 118 -7.89 -7.97 -11.13
N PRO A 119 -8.58 -6.94 -10.57
CA PRO A 119 -9.21 -5.91 -11.40
C PRO A 119 -8.18 -4.85 -11.82
N TRP A 120 -7.28 -5.19 -12.73
CA TRP A 120 -6.14 -4.37 -13.12
C TRP A 120 -6.51 -2.95 -13.53
N ASP A 121 -7.63 -2.77 -14.25
CA ASP A 121 -8.10 -1.46 -14.71
C ASP A 121 -8.78 -0.64 -13.60
N GLU A 122 -9.08 -1.26 -12.46
CA GLU A 122 -9.78 -0.67 -11.32
C GLU A 122 -8.86 -0.48 -10.12
N LEU A 123 -7.55 -0.63 -10.27
CA LEU A 123 -6.58 -0.38 -9.21
C LEU A 123 -6.33 1.12 -9.06
N ALA A 124 -6.29 1.58 -7.81
CA ALA A 124 -6.25 2.99 -7.47
C ALA A 124 -4.94 3.70 -7.83
N PHE A 125 -3.81 3.01 -7.68
CA PHE A 125 -2.48 3.64 -7.77
C PHE A 125 -1.50 2.81 -8.60
N PRO A 126 -0.60 3.46 -9.36
CA PRO A 126 0.44 2.76 -10.12
C PRO A 126 1.34 1.87 -9.28
N VAL A 127 1.67 2.28 -8.05
CA VAL A 127 2.50 1.51 -7.13
C VAL A 127 1.86 0.17 -6.79
N VAL A 128 0.53 0.12 -6.66
CA VAL A 128 -0.21 -1.11 -6.39
C VAL A 128 -0.15 -2.07 -7.58
N VAL A 129 -0.27 -1.53 -8.79
CA VAL A 129 -0.16 -2.32 -10.03
C VAL A 129 1.21 -2.99 -10.12
N GLU A 130 2.28 -2.22 -9.95
CA GLU A 130 3.66 -2.73 -10.00
C GLU A 130 3.91 -3.77 -8.93
N MET A 131 3.46 -3.49 -7.71
CA MET A 131 3.66 -4.38 -6.56
C MET A 131 2.97 -5.73 -6.74
N LEU A 132 1.72 -5.72 -7.20
CA LEU A 132 0.98 -6.95 -7.43
C LEU A 132 1.57 -7.77 -8.59
N ARG A 133 2.00 -7.12 -9.66
CA ARG A 133 2.69 -7.81 -10.76
C ARG A 133 3.94 -8.53 -10.28
N GLU A 134 4.79 -7.84 -9.55
CA GLU A 134 6.02 -8.43 -9.00
C GLU A 134 5.72 -9.54 -8.00
N PHE A 135 4.73 -9.35 -7.14
CA PHE A 135 4.32 -10.34 -6.16
C PHE A 135 3.92 -11.67 -6.83
N PHE A 136 3.09 -11.62 -7.87
CA PHE A 136 2.67 -12.82 -8.57
C PHE A 136 3.82 -13.48 -9.33
N GLU A 137 4.76 -12.72 -9.90
CA GLU A 137 5.97 -13.27 -10.50
C GLU A 137 6.87 -13.95 -9.46
N ASP A 138 7.15 -13.28 -8.35
CA ASP A 138 7.98 -13.84 -7.28
C ASP A 138 7.35 -15.09 -6.66
N ARG A 139 6.03 -15.14 -6.57
CA ARG A 139 5.30 -16.30 -6.06
C ARG A 139 5.53 -17.57 -6.87
N LYS A 140 5.77 -17.45 -8.18
CA LYS A 140 6.05 -18.60 -9.04
C LYS A 140 7.29 -19.38 -8.60
N THR A 141 8.30 -18.68 -8.12
CA THR A 141 9.55 -19.26 -7.64
C THR A 141 9.62 -19.39 -6.11
N GLN A 142 8.64 -18.83 -5.39
CA GLN A 142 8.62 -18.72 -3.92
C GLN A 142 9.82 -17.96 -3.36
N GLU A 143 10.43 -17.09 -4.15
CA GLU A 143 11.51 -16.20 -3.76
C GLU A 143 11.00 -14.76 -3.77
N PHE A 144 11.08 -14.08 -2.63
CA PHE A 144 10.55 -12.73 -2.46
C PHE A 144 11.66 -11.77 -2.01
N PRO A 145 12.58 -11.42 -2.91
CA PRO A 145 13.66 -10.50 -2.55
C PRO A 145 13.12 -9.11 -2.25
N VAL A 146 13.72 -8.43 -1.28
CA VAL A 146 13.42 -7.04 -1.01
C VAL A 146 14.03 -6.18 -2.10
N ARG A 147 13.19 -5.37 -2.76
CA ARG A 147 13.63 -4.46 -3.83
C ARG A 147 13.22 -3.03 -3.50
N ASN A 148 14.04 -2.10 -3.92
CA ASN A 148 13.70 -0.67 -3.96
C ASN A 148 13.57 -0.24 -5.42
N SER A 149 12.47 0.40 -5.75
CA SER A 149 12.20 0.93 -7.09
C SER A 149 11.67 2.35 -7.02
N THR A 150 11.81 3.07 -8.11
CA THR A 150 11.34 4.45 -8.22
C THR A 150 10.19 4.54 -9.23
N ILE A 151 9.11 5.17 -8.82
CA ILE A 151 8.01 5.53 -9.72
C ILE A 151 8.17 7.00 -10.08
N ARG A 152 8.36 7.27 -11.38
CA ARG A 152 8.52 8.61 -11.90
C ARG A 152 7.30 9.04 -12.70
N TYR A 153 6.92 10.32 -12.53
CA TYR A 153 5.89 10.92 -13.35
C TYR A 153 6.38 10.98 -14.81
N GLN A 154 5.60 10.36 -15.70
CA GLN A 154 5.81 10.52 -17.14
C GLN A 154 4.80 11.53 -17.65
N LYS A 155 5.30 12.68 -18.10
CA LYS A 155 4.48 13.65 -18.81
C LYS A 155 3.92 12.94 -20.05
N ARG A 156 2.58 12.83 -20.17
CA ARG A 156 1.98 12.35 -21.40
C ARG A 156 2.50 13.28 -22.51
N ARG A 157 3.20 12.74 -23.48
CA ARG A 157 3.52 13.48 -24.69
C ARG A 157 2.18 13.82 -25.33
N ALA A 158 1.89 15.12 -25.46
CA ALA A 158 0.78 15.58 -26.30
C ALA A 158 1.11 15.08 -27.72
N GLY A 159 0.41 14.05 -28.14
CA GLY A 159 0.55 13.48 -29.49
C GLY A 159 -0.44 14.15 -30.42
#